data_a0b33582d7918accdbeb40de88e54238
#
_entry.id   a0b33582d7918accdbeb40de88e54238
#
_cell.length_a   1.000
_cell.length_b   1.000
_cell.length_c   1.000
_cell.angle_alpha   90.00
_cell.angle_beta   90.00
_cell.angle_gamma   90.00
#
_symmetry.space_group_name_H-M   'P 1'
#
loop_
_entity.id
_entity.type
_entity.pdbx_description
1 polymer ?
#
loop_
_entity_poly.entity_id
_entity_poly.type
_entity_poly.pdbx_seq_one_letter_code
_entity_poly.pdbx_strand_id
1 'polypeptide(L)'
;MFDNWAKDPENVKYLSWQAHKDINDTYKILNEWIDKYKNKNCYKWCITLKDTNEVIGSIDVIEIIEIRSTCEIGYVISKKYWNKGIMTETLRAVMNYLFNTVGFNRIQLRHMTENPASGRVMVKCGMKYEGILRQYGVKNTGERCDTAIYSILKSDIL
;
A
#
# COMPACT_ATOMS: atom_id res chain seq x y z
N MET A 1 -8.37 -0.52 13.26
CA MET A 1 -7.16 -1.15 12.70
C MET A 1 -6.95 -2.53 13.29
N PHE A 2 -6.76 -2.67 14.60
CA PHE A 2 -6.45 -3.95 15.26
C PHE A 2 -7.44 -5.06 14.85
N ASP A 3 -8.73 -4.90 15.15
CA ASP A 3 -9.75 -5.90 14.89
C ASP A 3 -10.06 -6.12 13.41
N ASN A 4 -9.84 -5.10 12.56
CA ASN A 4 -10.27 -5.16 11.17
C ASN A 4 -9.24 -5.85 10.25
N TRP A 5 -7.93 -5.76 10.56
CA TRP A 5 -6.90 -6.42 9.73
C TRP A 5 -5.57 -6.72 10.43
N ALA A 6 -5.13 -5.90 11.42
CA ALA A 6 -3.76 -5.99 11.89
C ALA A 6 -3.48 -7.24 12.73
N LYS A 7 -4.47 -7.80 13.42
CA LYS A 7 -4.34 -9.02 14.21
C LYS A 7 -4.57 -10.31 13.41
N ASP A 8 -5.10 -10.22 12.18
CA ASP A 8 -5.41 -11.41 11.37
C ASP A 8 -4.17 -11.86 10.58
N PRO A 9 -3.59 -13.05 10.88
CA PRO A 9 -2.41 -13.57 10.17
C PRO A 9 -2.64 -13.72 8.67
N GLU A 10 -3.84 -14.09 8.23
CA GLU A 10 -4.17 -14.23 6.81
C GLU A 10 -4.15 -12.87 6.10
N ASN A 11 -4.57 -11.81 6.78
CA ASN A 11 -4.59 -10.46 6.22
C ASN A 11 -3.18 -9.89 6.04
N VAL A 12 -2.25 -10.25 6.94
CA VAL A 12 -0.86 -9.73 6.92
C VAL A 12 0.13 -10.70 6.28
N LYS A 13 -0.33 -11.85 5.77
CA LYS A 13 0.50 -12.91 5.21
C LYS A 13 1.53 -12.42 4.17
N TYR A 14 1.16 -11.43 3.37
CA TYR A 14 2.00 -10.86 2.31
C TYR A 14 2.58 -9.49 2.66
N LEU A 15 2.57 -9.14 3.95
CA LEU A 15 3.17 -7.91 4.44
C LEU A 15 4.54 -8.20 5.06
N SER A 16 5.36 -7.17 5.22
CA SER A 16 6.69 -7.28 5.84
C SER A 16 6.67 -7.30 7.37
N TRP A 17 5.48 -7.20 7.99
CA TRP A 17 5.29 -7.17 9.43
C TRP A 17 4.31 -8.28 9.89
N GLN A 18 4.51 -8.76 11.12
CA GLN A 18 3.70 -9.81 11.71
C GLN A 18 2.36 -9.29 12.23
N ALA A 19 1.37 -10.18 12.32
CA ALA A 19 0.11 -9.84 12.97
C ALA A 19 0.34 -9.29 14.38
N HIS A 20 -0.37 -8.22 14.71
CA HIS A 20 -0.30 -7.61 16.03
C HIS A 20 -0.84 -8.59 17.09
N LYS A 21 -0.10 -8.77 18.17
CA LYS A 21 -0.45 -9.71 19.24
C LYS A 21 -1.52 -9.13 20.17
N ASP A 22 -1.42 -7.83 20.42
CA ASP A 22 -2.39 -7.09 21.20
C ASP A 22 -2.61 -5.67 20.66
N ILE A 23 -3.55 -4.95 21.25
CA ILE A 23 -3.92 -3.60 20.78
C ILE A 23 -2.80 -2.58 20.97
N ASN A 24 -1.87 -2.80 21.93
CA ASN A 24 -0.77 -1.87 22.18
C ASN A 24 0.22 -1.85 21.02
N ASP A 25 0.40 -2.97 20.30
CA ASP A 25 1.18 -3.02 19.05
C ASP A 25 0.59 -2.03 18.04
N THR A 26 -0.74 -2.01 17.92
CA THR A 26 -1.44 -1.08 17.03
C THR A 26 -1.28 0.37 17.47
N TYR A 27 -1.42 0.66 18.77
CA TYR A 27 -1.23 2.02 19.29
C TYR A 27 0.19 2.52 19.04
N LYS A 28 1.20 1.67 19.24
CA LYS A 28 2.60 2.02 18.97
C LYS A 28 2.78 2.45 17.50
N ILE A 29 2.32 1.64 16.56
CA ILE A 29 2.43 1.94 15.12
C ILE A 29 1.64 3.21 14.75
N LEU A 30 0.43 3.39 15.28
CA LEU A 30 -0.36 4.59 15.00
C LEU A 30 0.31 5.86 15.55
N ASN A 31 0.91 5.82 16.72
CA ASN A 31 1.65 6.93 17.28
C ASN A 31 2.89 7.27 16.42
N GLU A 32 3.63 6.27 15.95
CA GLU A 32 4.73 6.46 15.00
C GLU A 32 4.25 7.11 13.69
N TRP A 33 3.08 6.74 13.17
CA TRP A 33 2.50 7.35 11.99
C TRP A 33 2.08 8.80 12.23
N ILE A 34 1.45 9.08 13.37
CA ILE A 34 1.07 10.45 13.76
C ILE A 34 2.31 11.33 13.88
N ASP A 35 3.38 10.85 14.48
CA ASP A 35 4.64 11.60 14.57
C ASP A 35 5.26 11.88 13.21
N LYS A 36 5.16 10.94 12.27
CA LYS A 36 5.65 11.14 10.89
C LYS A 36 4.92 12.25 10.13
N TYR A 37 3.66 12.57 10.47
CA TYR A 37 2.94 13.69 9.86
C TYR A 37 3.55 15.07 10.17
N LYS A 38 4.46 15.16 11.12
CA LYS A 38 5.27 16.37 11.35
C LYS A 38 6.23 16.67 10.17
N ASN A 39 6.49 15.65 9.34
CA ASN A 39 7.33 15.76 8.15
C ASN A 39 6.47 16.09 6.92
N LYS A 40 6.92 17.07 6.11
CA LYS A 40 6.20 17.53 4.91
C LYS A 40 5.99 16.43 3.84
N ASN A 41 6.85 15.40 3.81
CA ASN A 41 6.82 14.33 2.82
C ASN A 41 6.19 13.04 3.37
N CYS A 42 5.25 13.14 4.31
CA CYS A 42 4.49 12.01 4.84
C CYS A 42 3.12 11.95 4.18
N TYR A 43 2.89 10.89 3.41
CA TYR A 43 1.63 10.66 2.69
C TYR A 43 1.05 9.32 3.12
N LYS A 44 0.15 9.35 4.10
CA LYS A 44 -0.54 8.17 4.64
C LYS A 44 -2.02 8.48 4.79
N TRP A 45 -2.86 7.52 4.48
CA TRP A 45 -4.31 7.66 4.61
C TRP A 45 -4.93 6.38 5.18
N CYS A 46 -5.94 6.53 6.02
CA CYS A 46 -6.84 5.44 6.34
C CYS A 46 -7.94 5.36 5.27
N ILE A 47 -8.37 4.15 4.97
CA ILE A 47 -9.49 3.86 4.08
C ILE A 47 -10.72 3.64 4.94
N THR A 48 -11.78 4.43 4.71
CA THR A 48 -13.02 4.36 5.47
C THR A 48 -14.21 4.10 4.57
N LEU A 49 -15.22 3.41 5.07
CA LEU A 49 -16.52 3.32 4.42
C LEU A 49 -17.31 4.61 4.68
N LYS A 50 -17.88 5.21 3.64
CA LYS A 50 -18.63 6.48 3.75
C LYS A 50 -19.84 6.39 4.68
N ASP A 51 -20.55 5.26 4.63
CA ASP A 51 -21.83 5.11 5.35
C ASP A 51 -21.65 4.87 6.86
N THR A 52 -20.54 4.24 7.25
CA THR A 52 -20.31 3.81 8.64
C THR A 52 -19.13 4.47 9.32
N ASN A 53 -18.28 5.17 8.56
CA ASN A 53 -16.96 5.64 8.98
C ASN A 53 -16.03 4.52 9.51
N GLU A 54 -16.36 3.26 9.21
CA GLU A 54 -15.51 2.13 9.60
C GLU A 54 -14.16 2.21 8.88
N VAL A 55 -13.07 2.17 9.63
CA VAL A 55 -11.71 2.14 9.08
C VAL A 55 -11.40 0.71 8.67
N ILE A 56 -11.25 0.48 7.37
CA ILE A 56 -11.13 -0.84 6.75
C ILE A 56 -9.76 -1.16 6.17
N GLY A 57 -8.87 -0.19 6.12
CA GLY A 57 -7.53 -0.35 5.55
C GLY A 57 -6.68 0.92 5.63
N SER A 58 -5.50 0.84 5.04
CA SER A 58 -4.62 2.00 4.86
C SER A 58 -3.91 1.92 3.52
N ILE A 59 -3.49 3.09 3.03
CA ILE A 59 -2.65 3.27 1.84
C ILE A 59 -1.66 4.39 2.12
N ASP A 60 -0.41 4.20 1.76
CA ASP A 60 0.63 5.18 2.04
C ASP A 60 1.78 5.14 1.02
N VAL A 61 2.49 6.26 0.94
CA VAL A 61 3.79 6.32 0.26
C VAL A 61 4.83 5.78 1.24
N ILE A 62 5.46 4.67 0.86
CA ILE A 62 6.44 3.96 1.68
C ILE A 62 7.89 4.36 1.36
N GLU A 63 8.13 4.85 0.14
CA GLU A 63 9.44 5.32 -0.31
C GLU A 63 9.28 6.51 -1.26
N ILE A 64 10.19 7.49 -1.16
CA ILE A 64 10.28 8.63 -2.07
C ILE A 64 11.72 8.73 -2.57
N ILE A 65 11.88 8.79 -3.90
CA ILE A 65 13.17 9.04 -4.57
C ILE A 65 13.07 10.41 -5.23
N GLU A 66 13.41 11.46 -4.48
CA GLU A 66 13.19 12.85 -4.87
C GLU A 66 13.86 13.20 -6.21
N ILE A 67 15.12 12.83 -6.39
CA ILE A 67 15.89 13.11 -7.64
C ILE A 67 15.22 12.52 -8.88
N ARG A 68 14.35 11.53 -8.73
CA ARG A 68 13.63 10.88 -9.83
C ARG A 68 12.16 11.28 -9.89
N SER A 69 11.70 12.14 -8.98
CA SER A 69 10.26 12.44 -8.80
C SER A 69 9.41 11.16 -8.78
N THR A 70 9.90 10.15 -8.06
CA THR A 70 9.30 8.81 -8.00
C THR A 70 8.89 8.49 -6.58
N CYS A 71 7.73 7.85 -6.42
CA CYS A 71 7.35 7.27 -5.14
C CYS A 71 6.88 5.83 -5.29
N GLU A 72 6.94 5.10 -4.17
CA GLU A 72 6.38 3.76 -4.05
C GLU A 72 5.21 3.78 -3.08
N ILE A 73 4.11 3.12 -3.46
CA ILE A 73 2.90 3.00 -2.65
C ILE A 73 2.81 1.60 -2.06
N GLY A 74 2.43 1.55 -0.77
CA GLY A 74 2.00 0.34 -0.09
C GLY A 74 0.54 0.46 0.36
N TYR A 75 -0.17 -0.66 0.44
CA TYR A 75 -1.55 -0.69 0.95
C TYR A 75 -1.92 -1.99 1.63
N VAL A 76 -2.91 -1.91 2.48
CA VAL A 76 -3.58 -3.06 3.10
C VAL A 76 -5.07 -2.76 3.25
N ILE A 77 -5.90 -3.77 3.05
CA ILE A 77 -7.34 -3.70 3.31
C ILE A 77 -7.80 -4.97 4.02
N SER A 78 -8.73 -4.81 4.93
CA SER A 78 -9.36 -5.92 5.65
C SER A 78 -9.91 -6.99 4.69
N LYS A 79 -9.66 -8.25 4.96
CA LYS A 79 -10.09 -9.43 4.20
C LYS A 79 -11.61 -9.42 3.91
N LYS A 80 -12.40 -8.92 4.86
CA LYS A 80 -13.86 -8.74 4.73
C LYS A 80 -14.25 -7.91 3.49
N TYR A 81 -13.34 -7.06 3.00
CA TYR A 81 -13.56 -6.13 1.90
C TYR A 81 -12.76 -6.45 0.63
N TRP A 82 -12.13 -7.64 0.57
CA TRP A 82 -11.45 -8.09 -0.64
C TRP A 82 -12.43 -8.31 -1.80
N ASN A 83 -11.93 -8.18 -3.02
CA ASN A 83 -12.67 -8.40 -4.28
C ASN A 83 -13.90 -7.50 -4.50
N LYS A 84 -14.04 -6.39 -3.74
CA LYS A 84 -15.14 -5.43 -3.87
C LYS A 84 -14.78 -4.17 -4.66
N GLY A 85 -13.59 -4.10 -5.26
CA GLY A 85 -13.13 -2.94 -6.04
C GLY A 85 -12.62 -1.75 -5.22
N ILE A 86 -12.81 -1.75 -3.91
CA ILE A 86 -12.47 -0.64 -3.01
C ILE A 86 -10.99 -0.24 -3.14
N MET A 87 -10.06 -1.20 -3.12
CA MET A 87 -8.63 -0.87 -3.24
C MET A 87 -8.28 -0.28 -4.62
N THR A 88 -8.96 -0.70 -5.68
CA THR A 88 -8.77 -0.12 -7.03
C THR A 88 -9.25 1.33 -7.07
N GLU A 89 -10.40 1.64 -6.48
CA GLU A 89 -10.92 3.00 -6.33
C GLU A 89 -9.97 3.87 -5.52
N THR A 90 -9.57 3.38 -4.35
CA THR A 90 -8.62 4.08 -3.45
C THR A 90 -7.29 4.37 -4.13
N LEU A 91 -6.68 3.38 -4.78
CA LEU A 91 -5.39 3.55 -5.44
C LEU A 91 -5.47 4.58 -6.57
N ARG A 92 -6.55 4.58 -7.37
CA ARG A 92 -6.77 5.62 -8.40
C ARG A 92 -6.86 7.02 -7.81
N ALA A 93 -7.59 7.19 -6.73
CA ALA A 93 -7.72 8.49 -6.06
C ALA A 93 -6.37 8.99 -5.52
N VAL A 94 -5.61 8.12 -4.87
CA VAL A 94 -4.27 8.44 -4.34
C VAL A 94 -3.29 8.77 -5.46
N MET A 95 -3.25 7.97 -6.53
CA MET A 95 -2.38 8.25 -7.69
C MET A 95 -2.71 9.60 -8.33
N ASN A 96 -4.00 9.92 -8.49
CA ASN A 96 -4.42 11.22 -9.02
C ASN A 96 -3.91 12.38 -8.15
N TYR A 97 -4.02 12.26 -6.83
CA TYR A 97 -3.49 13.25 -5.89
C TYR A 97 -1.97 13.38 -5.97
N LEU A 98 -1.25 12.27 -6.00
CA LEU A 98 0.22 12.25 -6.04
C LEU A 98 0.77 12.83 -7.36
N PHE A 99 0.08 12.61 -8.48
CA PHE A 99 0.48 13.20 -9.77
C PHE A 99 0.12 14.67 -9.90
N ASN A 100 -1.08 15.06 -9.51
CA ASN A 100 -1.60 16.40 -9.84
C ASN A 100 -1.38 17.43 -8.73
N THR A 101 -1.31 16.99 -7.48
CA THR A 101 -1.13 17.90 -6.33
C THR A 101 0.32 17.86 -5.81
N VAL A 102 0.89 16.66 -5.65
CA VAL A 102 2.26 16.54 -5.12
C VAL A 102 3.30 16.70 -6.23
N GLY A 103 3.00 16.24 -7.46
CA GLY A 103 3.85 16.46 -8.63
C GLY A 103 4.84 15.32 -8.94
N PHE A 104 4.61 14.11 -8.43
CA PHE A 104 5.43 12.97 -8.86
C PHE A 104 5.29 12.72 -10.35
N ASN A 105 6.37 12.24 -10.98
CA ASN A 105 6.38 11.83 -12.38
C ASN A 105 6.10 10.33 -12.57
N ARG A 106 6.49 9.52 -11.56
CA ARG A 106 6.36 8.06 -11.59
C ARG A 106 5.87 7.54 -10.25
N ILE A 107 4.92 6.64 -10.30
CA ILE A 107 4.45 5.87 -9.14
C ILE A 107 4.73 4.40 -9.41
N GLN A 108 5.34 3.72 -8.45
CA GLN A 108 5.55 2.28 -8.51
C GLN A 108 4.92 1.57 -7.34
N LEU A 109 4.58 0.31 -7.55
CA LEU A 109 4.11 -0.62 -6.54
C LEU A 109 4.75 -1.98 -6.77
N ARG A 110 4.88 -2.71 -5.69
CA ARG A 110 5.38 -4.10 -5.71
C ARG A 110 4.43 -5.03 -4.98
N HIS A 111 4.42 -6.28 -5.38
CA HIS A 111 3.77 -7.34 -4.61
C HIS A 111 4.60 -8.62 -4.65
N MET A 112 4.52 -9.43 -3.61
CA MET A 112 5.08 -10.77 -3.62
C MET A 112 4.42 -11.57 -4.75
N THR A 113 5.18 -12.32 -5.54
CA THR A 113 4.64 -13.08 -6.69
C THR A 113 3.53 -14.04 -6.28
N GLU A 114 3.56 -14.49 -5.03
CA GLU A 114 2.53 -15.32 -4.40
C GLU A 114 1.21 -14.59 -4.09
N ASN A 115 1.18 -13.23 -4.25
CA ASN A 115 -0.01 -12.40 -4.03
C ASN A 115 -0.57 -11.81 -5.35
N PRO A 116 -1.09 -12.61 -6.26
CA PRO A 116 -1.61 -12.12 -7.55
C PRO A 116 -2.81 -11.17 -7.40
N ALA A 117 -3.48 -11.18 -6.24
CA ALA A 117 -4.60 -10.28 -5.97
C ALA A 117 -4.15 -8.81 -5.97
N SER A 118 -2.99 -8.51 -5.38
CA SER A 118 -2.40 -7.18 -5.40
C SER A 118 -2.03 -6.75 -6.82
N GLY A 119 -1.41 -7.64 -7.60
CA GLY A 119 -1.10 -7.38 -9.02
C GLY A 119 -2.34 -7.04 -9.85
N ARG A 120 -3.48 -7.73 -9.63
CA ARG A 120 -4.73 -7.40 -10.32
C ARG A 120 -5.25 -6.00 -10.01
N VAL A 121 -5.05 -5.49 -8.80
CA VAL A 121 -5.39 -4.10 -8.45
C VAL A 121 -4.53 -3.14 -9.26
N MET A 122 -3.22 -3.37 -9.34
CA MET A 122 -2.28 -2.53 -10.08
C MET A 122 -2.65 -2.47 -11.58
N VAL A 123 -2.90 -3.63 -12.19
CA VAL A 123 -3.33 -3.71 -13.61
C VAL A 123 -4.65 -2.97 -13.84
N LYS A 124 -5.66 -3.12 -12.95
CA LYS A 124 -6.93 -2.39 -13.05
C LYS A 124 -6.77 -0.87 -12.91
N CYS A 125 -5.70 -0.42 -12.29
CA CYS A 125 -5.35 0.99 -12.18
C CYS A 125 -4.52 1.52 -13.37
N GLY A 126 -4.26 0.69 -14.39
CA GLY A 126 -3.50 1.08 -15.59
C GLY A 126 -1.98 0.97 -15.42
N MET A 127 -1.51 0.37 -14.34
CA MET A 127 -0.08 0.20 -14.14
C MET A 127 0.50 -0.86 -15.08
N LYS A 128 1.70 -0.62 -15.57
CA LYS A 128 2.44 -1.52 -16.47
C LYS A 128 3.38 -2.42 -15.67
N TYR A 129 3.38 -3.69 -16.00
CA TYR A 129 4.32 -4.66 -15.43
C TYR A 129 5.73 -4.40 -15.98
N GLU A 130 6.74 -4.38 -15.11
CA GLU A 130 8.14 -4.13 -15.47
C GLU A 130 9.07 -5.33 -15.26
N GLY A 131 8.65 -6.31 -14.46
CA GLY A 131 9.46 -7.50 -14.23
C GLY A 131 9.37 -8.08 -12.84
N ILE A 132 10.25 -9.06 -12.57
CA ILE A 132 10.41 -9.72 -11.28
C ILE A 132 11.78 -9.39 -10.69
N LEU A 133 11.78 -8.90 -9.48
CA LEU A 133 12.96 -8.74 -8.65
C LEU A 133 13.15 -10.02 -7.82
N ARG A 134 14.13 -10.84 -8.17
CA ARG A 134 14.37 -12.12 -7.49
C ARG A 134 14.85 -11.91 -6.06
N GLN A 135 14.22 -12.59 -5.10
CA GLN A 135 14.54 -12.57 -3.66
C GLN A 135 14.64 -11.15 -3.05
N TYR A 136 13.95 -10.19 -3.64
CA TYR A 136 13.96 -8.80 -3.21
C TYR A 136 13.08 -8.59 -1.97
N GLY A 137 11.93 -9.25 -1.92
CA GLY A 137 11.00 -9.14 -0.80
C GLY A 137 11.43 -9.98 0.41
N VAL A 138 10.95 -9.57 1.57
CA VAL A 138 11.09 -10.32 2.82
C VAL A 138 9.70 -10.50 3.40
N LYS A 139 9.29 -11.74 3.59
CA LYS A 139 8.01 -12.09 4.25
C LYS A 139 8.08 -11.75 5.73
N ASN A 140 6.92 -11.69 6.37
CA ASN A 140 6.83 -11.51 7.82
C ASN A 140 7.47 -12.67 8.64
N THR A 141 7.78 -13.79 8.00
CA THR A 141 8.54 -14.92 8.56
C THR A 141 10.05 -14.73 8.50
N GLY A 142 10.53 -13.69 7.79
CA GLY A 142 11.95 -13.47 7.48
C GLY A 142 12.43 -14.18 6.20
N GLU A 143 11.61 -14.99 5.57
CA GLU A 143 11.93 -15.68 4.31
C GLU A 143 11.98 -14.69 3.15
N ARG A 144 12.98 -14.84 2.27
CA ARG A 144 13.06 -14.05 1.04
C ARG A 144 12.08 -14.56 -0.01
N CYS A 145 11.53 -13.64 -0.79
CA CYS A 145 10.59 -13.97 -1.86
C CYS A 145 10.79 -13.07 -3.08
N ASP A 146 10.33 -13.54 -4.22
CA ASP A 146 10.32 -12.78 -5.46
C ASP A 146 9.19 -11.74 -5.42
N THR A 147 9.47 -10.57 -5.98
CA THR A 147 8.53 -9.46 -6.06
C THR A 147 8.31 -9.01 -7.49
N ALA A 148 7.06 -8.94 -7.91
CA ALA A 148 6.67 -8.34 -9.18
C ALA A 148 6.58 -6.82 -8.99
N ILE A 149 7.17 -6.05 -9.92
CA ILE A 149 7.14 -4.58 -9.92
C ILE A 149 6.24 -4.08 -11.05
N TYR A 150 5.44 -3.07 -10.72
CA TYR A 150 4.55 -2.34 -11.63
C TYR A 150 4.78 -0.84 -11.47
N SER A 151 4.56 -0.10 -12.55
CA SER A 151 4.63 1.36 -12.52
C SER A 151 3.59 2.02 -13.41
N ILE A 152 3.38 3.31 -13.15
CA ILE A 152 2.61 4.20 -13.99
C ILE A 152 3.29 5.57 -14.01
N LEU A 153 3.33 6.20 -15.19
CA LEU A 153 3.87 7.53 -15.38
C LEU A 153 2.74 8.55 -15.41
N LYS A 154 3.04 9.80 -15.04
CA LYS A 154 2.11 10.91 -15.18
C LYS A 154 1.59 11.04 -16.63
N SER A 155 2.47 10.82 -17.62
CA SER A 155 2.12 10.82 -19.03
C SER A 155 1.22 9.66 -19.51
N ASP A 156 1.06 8.61 -18.71
CA ASP A 156 0.14 7.51 -19.05
C ASP A 156 -1.33 7.86 -18.77
N ILE A 157 -1.58 8.94 -18.00
CA ILE A 157 -2.93 9.35 -17.53
C ILE A 157 -3.47 10.56 -18.31
N LEU A 158 -2.60 11.26 -19.06
CA LEU A 158 -2.95 12.45 -19.84
C LEU A 158 -3.64 12.08 -21.16
#